data_ce2623a44539ecc9d5dde9d27b7431f6
#
_entry.id   ce2623a44539ecc9d5dde9d27b7431f6
#
_cell.length_a   1.000
_cell.length_b   1.000
_cell.length_c   1.000
_cell.angle_alpha   90.00
_cell.angle_beta   90.00
_cell.angle_gamma   90.00
#
_symmetry.space_group_name_H-M   'P 1'
#
loop_
_entity.id
_entity.type
_entity.pdbx_description
1 polymer ?
#
loop_
_entity_poly.entity_id
_entity_poly.type
_entity_poly.pdbx_seq_one_letter_code
_entity_poly.pdbx_strand_id
1 'polypeptide(L)'
;MIRMEDASAPKRWMLRRFMDVARRCGAEILDGKPVPAGLRAQYALGNVLVYGPLRNVLGMSRIRVAYTAGAAIGPDLFRFYRSIGINLKQLFGQTETCAYVCLQPDGDVKLDSVGMPAPNVELKIGDGGEVLVRGPMLLKEYYKRPDATADSIDADGYFHTGDAGFLDDAGHLKIIDRAEDVGKLKG
;
A
#
# COMPACT_ATOMS: atom_id res chain seq x y z
N MET A 1 4.55 -18.51 9.90
CA MET A 1 3.35 -19.27 9.53
C MET A 1 2.88 -20.03 10.77
N ILE A 2 1.68 -19.75 11.24
CA ILE A 2 1.10 -20.34 12.44
C ILE A 2 1.04 -21.85 12.21
N ARG A 3 1.42 -22.65 13.21
CA ARG A 3 1.36 -24.13 13.23
C ARG A 3 -0.06 -24.65 13.00
N MET A 4 -0.56 -24.55 11.76
CA MET A 4 -1.87 -25.09 11.38
C MET A 4 -1.78 -26.56 10.95
N GLU A 5 -0.57 -27.07 10.72
CA GLU A 5 -0.34 -28.48 10.39
C GLU A 5 -0.72 -29.40 11.56
N ASP A 6 -0.52 -28.93 12.79
CA ASP A 6 -0.87 -29.64 14.02
C ASP A 6 -2.35 -29.51 14.43
N ALA A 7 -3.16 -28.73 13.68
CA ALA A 7 -4.57 -28.56 14.00
C ALA A 7 -5.41 -29.78 13.56
N SER A 8 -6.48 -30.08 14.30
CA SER A 8 -7.42 -31.15 13.95
C SER A 8 -8.03 -30.96 12.55
N ALA A 9 -8.40 -32.02 11.87
CA ALA A 9 -8.96 -31.99 10.52
C ALA A 9 -10.17 -31.04 10.37
N PRO A 10 -11.14 -30.97 11.32
CA PRO A 10 -12.24 -30.00 11.24
C PRO A 10 -11.78 -28.56 11.27
N LYS A 11 -10.77 -28.21 12.10
CA LYS A 11 -10.22 -26.84 12.17
C LYS A 11 -9.52 -26.46 10.87
N ARG A 12 -8.74 -27.37 10.27
CA ARG A 12 -8.10 -27.14 8.97
C ARG A 12 -9.12 -26.95 7.86
N TRP A 13 -10.17 -27.77 7.83
CA TRP A 13 -11.27 -27.63 6.86
C TRP A 13 -11.98 -26.28 7.01
N MET A 14 -12.36 -25.92 8.24
CA MET A 14 -13.00 -24.64 8.54
C MET A 14 -12.13 -23.44 8.10
N LEU A 15 -10.85 -23.45 8.43
CA LEU A 15 -9.93 -22.41 8.00
C LEU A 15 -9.90 -22.28 6.47
N ARG A 16 -9.68 -23.38 5.74
CA ARG A 16 -9.65 -23.38 4.27
C ARG A 16 -10.95 -22.82 3.70
N ARG A 17 -12.08 -23.34 4.16
CA ARG A 17 -13.42 -22.92 3.69
C ARG A 17 -13.65 -21.42 3.86
N PHE A 18 -13.35 -20.86 5.03
CA PHE A 18 -13.56 -19.45 5.28
C PHE A 18 -12.49 -18.56 4.62
N MET A 19 -11.25 -19.02 4.53
CA MET A 19 -10.23 -18.28 3.76
C MET A 19 -10.57 -18.17 2.27
N ASP A 20 -11.22 -19.17 1.69
CA ASP A 20 -11.73 -19.09 0.31
C ASP A 20 -12.84 -18.03 0.19
N VAL A 21 -13.75 -17.94 1.16
CA VAL A 21 -14.75 -16.88 1.23
C VAL A 21 -14.09 -15.51 1.36
N ALA A 22 -13.10 -15.38 2.25
CA ALA A 22 -12.35 -14.14 2.45
C ALA A 22 -11.70 -13.63 1.16
N ARG A 23 -11.01 -14.52 0.43
CA ARG A 23 -10.36 -14.18 -0.84
C ARG A 23 -11.34 -13.70 -1.90
N ARG A 24 -12.58 -14.18 -1.87
CA ARG A 24 -13.62 -13.87 -2.88
C ARG A 24 -14.33 -12.55 -2.63
N CYS A 25 -14.38 -12.06 -1.40
CA CYS A 25 -15.18 -10.87 -1.10
C CYS A 25 -14.64 -9.99 0.04
N GLY A 26 -13.59 -10.38 0.75
CA GLY A 26 -13.15 -9.64 1.91
C GLY A 26 -12.66 -8.23 1.57
N ALA A 27 -11.87 -8.08 0.52
CA ALA A 27 -11.41 -6.77 0.06
C ALA A 27 -12.57 -5.90 -0.48
N GLU A 28 -13.52 -6.50 -1.21
CA GLU A 28 -14.69 -5.81 -1.72
C GLU A 28 -15.60 -5.30 -0.60
N ILE A 29 -15.82 -6.13 0.44
CA ILE A 29 -16.56 -5.72 1.64
C ILE A 29 -15.85 -4.57 2.35
N LEU A 30 -14.53 -4.65 2.46
CA LEU A 30 -13.70 -3.62 3.08
C LEU A 30 -13.77 -2.29 2.33
N ASP A 31 -13.81 -2.35 0.99
CA ASP A 31 -13.92 -1.19 0.10
C ASP A 31 -15.38 -0.69 -0.08
N GLY A 32 -16.34 -1.27 0.65
CA GLY A 32 -17.75 -0.88 0.55
C GLY A 32 -18.43 -1.26 -0.76
N LYS A 33 -17.82 -2.15 -1.56
CA LYS A 33 -18.36 -2.60 -2.86
C LYS A 33 -19.52 -3.57 -2.65
N PRO A 34 -20.44 -3.66 -3.64
CA PRO A 34 -21.57 -4.57 -3.55
C PRO A 34 -21.11 -6.03 -3.59
N VAL A 35 -21.58 -6.82 -2.62
CA VAL A 35 -21.32 -8.26 -2.49
C VAL A 35 -22.64 -8.98 -2.28
N PRO A 36 -22.87 -10.14 -2.95
CA PRO A 36 -24.09 -10.96 -2.78
C PRO A 36 -24.36 -11.27 -1.30
N ALA A 37 -25.63 -11.14 -0.88
CA ALA A 37 -26.03 -11.25 0.53
C ALA A 37 -25.60 -12.59 1.16
N GLY A 38 -25.71 -13.70 0.43
CA GLY A 38 -25.27 -15.01 0.92
C GLY A 38 -23.77 -15.11 1.18
N LEU A 39 -22.95 -14.48 0.33
CA LEU A 39 -21.49 -14.42 0.51
C LEU A 39 -21.11 -13.49 1.66
N ARG A 40 -21.83 -12.37 1.80
CA ARG A 40 -21.66 -11.44 2.92
C ARG A 40 -21.98 -12.10 4.27
N ALA A 41 -23.06 -12.91 4.34
CA ALA A 41 -23.41 -13.66 5.53
C ALA A 41 -22.33 -14.72 5.88
N GLN A 42 -21.82 -15.44 4.87
CA GLN A 42 -20.71 -16.37 5.08
C GLN A 42 -19.44 -15.67 5.57
N TYR A 43 -19.13 -14.48 5.04
CA TYR A 43 -18.01 -13.68 5.49
C TYR A 43 -18.18 -13.22 6.95
N ALA A 44 -19.39 -12.79 7.33
CA ALA A 44 -19.69 -12.40 8.71
C ALA A 44 -19.51 -13.57 9.68
N LEU A 45 -19.96 -14.77 9.32
CA LEU A 45 -19.72 -15.98 10.10
C LEU A 45 -18.21 -16.30 10.19
N GLY A 46 -17.49 -16.20 9.06
CA GLY A 46 -16.04 -16.35 9.00
C GLY A 46 -15.31 -15.34 9.88
N ASN A 47 -15.85 -14.13 10.00
CA ASN A 47 -15.28 -13.09 10.85
C ASN A 47 -15.30 -13.49 12.34
N VAL A 48 -16.38 -14.14 12.80
CA VAL A 48 -16.48 -14.62 14.18
C VAL A 48 -15.59 -15.84 14.41
N LEU A 49 -15.59 -16.79 13.50
CA LEU A 49 -14.96 -18.10 13.70
C LEU A 49 -13.47 -18.14 13.34
N VAL A 50 -13.03 -17.32 12.37
CA VAL A 50 -11.68 -17.41 11.78
C VAL A 50 -10.97 -16.05 11.75
N TYR A 51 -11.53 -15.04 11.07
CA TYR A 51 -10.77 -13.80 10.81
C TYR A 51 -10.56 -12.97 12.06
N GLY A 52 -11.56 -12.88 12.95
CA GLY A 52 -11.44 -12.18 14.23
C GLY A 52 -10.36 -12.78 15.13
N PRO A 53 -10.42 -14.10 15.43
CA PRO A 53 -9.34 -14.80 16.13
C PRO A 53 -7.98 -14.65 15.47
N LEU A 54 -7.91 -14.72 14.13
CA LEU A 54 -6.65 -14.56 13.39
C LEU A 54 -6.08 -13.14 13.54
N ARG A 55 -6.91 -12.11 13.40
CA ARG A 55 -6.48 -10.72 13.65
C ARG A 55 -6.02 -10.51 15.11
N ASN A 56 -6.66 -11.18 16.05
CA ASN A 56 -6.25 -11.12 17.46
C ASN A 56 -4.86 -11.71 17.69
N VAL A 57 -4.58 -12.88 17.11
CA VAL A 57 -3.24 -13.52 17.17
C VAL A 57 -2.18 -12.67 16.49
N LEU A 58 -2.54 -11.97 15.41
CA LEU A 58 -1.64 -11.03 14.71
C LEU A 58 -1.47 -9.69 15.44
N GLY A 59 -2.17 -9.45 16.55
CA GLY A 59 -2.18 -8.16 17.26
C GLY A 59 -2.93 -7.04 16.54
N MET A 60 -3.77 -7.40 15.55
CA MET A 60 -4.39 -6.45 14.62
C MET A 60 -5.89 -6.25 14.83
N SER A 61 -6.45 -6.71 15.96
CA SER A 61 -7.91 -6.64 16.23
C SER A 61 -8.46 -5.23 16.33
N ARG A 62 -7.65 -4.25 16.74
CA ARG A 62 -8.06 -2.86 16.99
C ARG A 62 -7.56 -1.89 15.91
N ILE A 63 -6.88 -2.38 14.89
CA ILE A 63 -6.38 -1.55 13.79
C ILE A 63 -7.56 -1.03 12.98
N ARG A 64 -7.60 0.28 12.73
CA ARG A 64 -8.57 0.93 11.83
C ARG A 64 -8.04 1.01 10.41
N VAL A 65 -6.76 1.35 10.28
CA VAL A 65 -6.01 1.45 9.03
C VAL A 65 -4.59 1.02 9.28
N ALA A 66 -3.98 0.35 8.31
CA ALA A 66 -2.58 0.00 8.31
C ALA A 66 -1.95 0.46 7.00
N TYR A 67 -0.72 0.95 7.07
CA TYR A 67 0.04 1.34 5.89
C TYR A 67 1.30 0.49 5.76
N THR A 68 1.65 0.17 4.53
CA THR A 68 2.93 -0.42 4.17
C THR A 68 3.68 0.51 3.22
N ALA A 69 4.98 0.65 3.42
CA ALA A 69 5.83 1.55 2.66
C ALA A 69 7.27 1.04 2.62
N GLY A 70 8.11 1.69 1.82
CA GLY A 70 9.55 1.45 1.73
C GLY A 70 9.94 0.27 0.84
N ALA A 71 9.12 -0.77 0.76
CA ALA A 71 9.30 -1.88 -0.17
C ALA A 71 7.94 -2.50 -0.51
N ALA A 72 7.85 -3.13 -1.67
CA ALA A 72 6.64 -3.84 -2.08
C ALA A 72 6.39 -5.04 -1.16
N ILE A 73 5.28 -5.06 -0.45
CA ILE A 73 4.90 -6.17 0.45
C ILE A 73 4.60 -7.47 -0.31
N GLY A 74 4.40 -7.37 -1.62
CA GLY A 74 3.95 -8.46 -2.47
C GLY A 74 2.42 -8.62 -2.51
N PRO A 75 1.87 -8.96 -3.68
CA PRO A 75 0.42 -8.96 -3.90
C PRO A 75 -0.32 -10.00 -3.05
N ASP A 76 0.27 -11.15 -2.79
CA ASP A 76 -0.38 -12.21 -2.05
C ASP A 76 -0.54 -11.87 -0.57
N LEU A 77 0.50 -11.30 0.05
CA LEU A 77 0.44 -10.89 1.44
C LEU A 77 -0.49 -9.67 1.60
N PHE A 78 -0.45 -8.74 0.66
CA PHE A 78 -1.36 -7.59 0.64
C PHE A 78 -2.83 -8.04 0.54
N ARG A 79 -3.15 -8.94 -0.42
CA ARG A 79 -4.48 -9.54 -0.56
C ARG A 79 -4.91 -10.31 0.69
N PHE A 80 -4.01 -11.06 1.30
CA PHE A 80 -4.30 -11.81 2.52
C PHE A 80 -4.80 -10.88 3.63
N TYR A 81 -4.06 -9.82 3.97
CA TYR A 81 -4.48 -8.90 5.03
C TYR A 81 -5.82 -8.23 4.72
N ARG A 82 -6.01 -7.75 3.52
CA ARG A 82 -7.26 -7.13 3.12
C ARG A 82 -8.44 -8.12 3.13
N SER A 83 -8.21 -9.36 2.71
CA SER A 83 -9.23 -10.40 2.71
C SER A 83 -9.80 -10.70 4.10
N ILE A 84 -8.97 -10.66 5.13
CA ILE A 84 -9.40 -10.86 6.52
C ILE A 84 -9.90 -9.59 7.21
N GLY A 85 -10.11 -8.50 6.45
CA GLY A 85 -10.72 -7.26 6.93
C GLY A 85 -9.76 -6.27 7.60
N ILE A 86 -8.46 -6.34 7.30
CA ILE A 86 -7.49 -5.32 7.69
C ILE A 86 -7.41 -4.28 6.57
N ASN A 87 -7.75 -3.03 6.87
CA ASN A 87 -7.65 -1.92 5.92
C ASN A 87 -6.18 -1.56 5.68
N LEU A 88 -5.49 -2.48 4.99
CA LEU A 88 -4.10 -2.29 4.59
C LEU A 88 -4.05 -1.50 3.29
N LYS A 89 -3.23 -0.47 3.27
CA LYS A 89 -2.98 0.43 2.15
C LYS A 89 -1.49 0.54 1.88
N GLN A 90 -1.12 0.91 0.69
CA GLN A 90 0.22 1.34 0.36
C GLN A 90 0.32 2.86 0.45
N LEU A 91 1.50 3.35 0.79
CA LEU A 91 1.87 4.75 0.68
C LEU A 91 3.27 4.86 0.06
N PHE A 92 3.55 6.02 -0.50
CA PHE A 92 4.85 6.40 -1.01
C PHE A 92 5.32 7.69 -0.35
N GLY A 93 6.59 7.70 -0.01
CA GLY A 93 7.30 8.85 0.53
C GLY A 93 8.65 8.43 1.08
N GLN A 94 9.47 9.41 1.35
CA GLN A 94 10.84 9.28 1.86
C GLN A 94 10.97 10.12 3.13
N THR A 95 12.10 10.02 3.82
CA THR A 95 12.39 10.83 5.01
C THR A 95 12.28 12.33 4.69
N GLU A 96 12.77 12.72 3.53
CA GLU A 96 12.78 14.09 3.00
C GLU A 96 11.38 14.66 2.75
N THR A 97 10.38 13.80 2.63
CA THR A 97 8.99 14.16 2.39
C THR A 97 8.08 13.80 3.57
N CYS A 98 8.63 13.54 4.76
CA CYS A 98 7.90 13.05 5.92
C CYS A 98 7.02 11.80 5.61
N ALA A 99 7.45 10.95 4.67
CA ALA A 99 6.68 9.80 4.15
C ALA A 99 5.29 10.17 3.57
N TYR A 100 5.06 11.44 3.19
CA TYR A 100 3.76 11.96 2.81
C TYR A 100 3.76 12.47 1.37
N VAL A 101 3.82 11.56 0.40
CA VAL A 101 3.74 11.89 -1.03
C VAL A 101 2.47 11.34 -1.65
N CYS A 102 2.28 10.02 -1.63
CA CYS A 102 1.07 9.39 -2.14
C CYS A 102 0.45 8.46 -1.12
N LEU A 103 -0.87 8.41 -1.10
CA LEU A 103 -1.68 7.58 -0.21
C LEU A 103 -2.80 6.91 -1.01
N GLN A 104 -3.08 5.65 -0.71
CA GLN A 104 -4.25 4.99 -1.28
C GLN A 104 -5.52 5.45 -0.56
N PRO A 105 -6.55 5.96 -1.27
CA PRO A 105 -7.81 6.37 -0.68
C PRO A 105 -8.63 5.18 -0.18
N ASP A 106 -9.64 5.44 0.67
CA ASP A 106 -10.62 4.41 1.05
C ASP A 106 -11.50 4.06 -0.16
N GLY A 107 -11.78 2.79 -0.34
CA GLY A 107 -12.62 2.28 -1.42
C GLY A 107 -11.93 2.17 -2.79
N ASP A 108 -10.74 2.74 -2.97
CA ASP A 108 -9.95 2.66 -4.20
C ASP A 108 -8.50 2.26 -3.93
N VAL A 109 -8.34 1.03 -3.45
CA VAL A 109 -7.04 0.45 -3.14
C VAL A 109 -6.63 -0.50 -4.25
N LYS A 110 -5.49 -0.23 -4.91
CA LYS A 110 -4.92 -1.03 -6.00
C LYS A 110 -3.66 -1.75 -5.52
N LEU A 111 -3.45 -2.98 -5.99
CA LEU A 111 -2.33 -3.82 -5.55
C LEU A 111 -0.97 -3.36 -6.08
N ASP A 112 -0.99 -2.70 -7.24
CA ASP A 112 0.17 -2.29 -8.02
C ASP A 112 0.42 -0.78 -7.99
N SER A 113 -0.16 -0.08 -7.02
CA SER A 113 -0.08 1.37 -6.87
C SER A 113 0.24 1.76 -5.45
N VAL A 114 0.91 2.88 -5.28
CA VAL A 114 1.15 3.51 -3.98
C VAL A 114 0.14 4.61 -3.65
N GLY A 115 -0.88 4.77 -4.49
CA GLY A 115 -1.99 5.71 -4.28
C GLY A 115 -1.88 6.99 -5.08
N MET A 116 -2.70 7.95 -4.70
CA MET A 116 -2.79 9.28 -5.31
C MET A 116 -1.95 10.30 -4.52
N PRO A 117 -1.52 11.41 -5.14
CA PRO A 117 -0.86 12.49 -4.42
C PRO A 117 -1.68 12.94 -3.21
N ALA A 118 -1.02 13.06 -2.07
CA ALA A 118 -1.63 13.52 -0.83
C ALA A 118 -2.07 15.00 -0.95
N PRO A 119 -3.01 15.48 -0.12
CA PRO A 119 -3.41 16.88 -0.14
C PRO A 119 -2.22 17.84 -0.03
N ASN A 120 -2.20 18.87 -0.86
CA ASN A 120 -1.14 19.87 -0.98
C ASN A 120 0.22 19.34 -1.48
N VAL A 121 0.25 18.17 -2.08
CA VAL A 121 1.42 17.62 -2.76
C VAL A 121 1.24 17.80 -4.26
N GLU A 122 2.19 18.49 -4.88
CA GLU A 122 2.33 18.56 -6.33
C GLU A 122 3.31 17.46 -6.75
N LEU A 123 2.88 16.66 -7.72
CA LEU A 123 3.66 15.55 -8.27
C LEU A 123 3.70 15.67 -9.79
N LYS A 124 4.88 15.57 -10.35
CA LYS A 124 5.09 15.46 -11.81
C LYS A 124 6.08 14.33 -12.11
N ILE A 125 5.98 13.79 -13.30
CA ILE A 125 6.95 12.84 -13.83
C ILE A 125 7.93 13.65 -14.70
N GLY A 126 9.18 13.63 -14.28
CA GLY A 126 10.28 14.31 -14.97
C GLY A 126 10.92 13.44 -16.04
N ASP A 127 12.06 13.92 -16.54
CA ASP A 127 12.84 13.21 -17.54
C ASP A 127 13.28 11.83 -17.03
N GLY A 128 13.31 10.85 -17.92
CA GLY A 128 13.64 9.47 -17.55
C GLY A 128 12.58 8.75 -16.72
N GLY A 129 11.43 9.39 -16.44
CA GLY A 129 10.36 8.82 -15.63
C GLY A 129 10.53 9.07 -14.13
N GLU A 130 11.45 9.94 -13.73
CA GLU A 130 11.65 10.25 -12.31
C GLU A 130 10.44 10.95 -11.70
N VAL A 131 10.07 10.53 -10.50
CA VAL A 131 9.01 11.15 -9.71
C VAL A 131 9.57 12.39 -9.01
N LEU A 132 9.01 13.55 -9.35
CA LEU A 132 9.37 14.83 -8.76
C LEU A 132 8.22 15.35 -7.90
N VAL A 133 8.52 15.84 -6.71
CA VAL A 133 7.49 16.26 -5.76
C VAL A 133 7.76 17.62 -5.16
N ARG A 134 6.69 18.40 -4.93
CA ARG A 134 6.73 19.69 -4.28
C ARG A 134 5.58 19.82 -3.27
N GLY A 135 5.84 20.44 -2.14
CA GLY A 135 4.80 20.69 -1.13
C GLY A 135 5.35 21.02 0.25
N PRO A 136 4.47 21.31 1.20
CA PRO A 136 4.87 21.73 2.55
C PRO A 136 5.54 20.65 3.38
N MET A 137 5.46 19.37 2.94
CA MET A 137 6.06 18.23 3.62
C MET A 137 7.56 18.06 3.34
N LEU A 138 8.13 18.81 2.37
CA LEU A 138 9.54 18.70 2.02
C LEU A 138 10.44 19.17 3.15
N LEU A 139 11.60 18.48 3.27
CA LEU A 139 12.69 18.97 4.12
C LEU A 139 13.08 20.39 3.70
N LYS A 140 13.49 21.21 4.66
CA LYS A 140 14.01 22.55 4.37
C LYS A 140 15.43 22.50 3.82
N GLU A 141 16.26 21.68 4.44
CA GLU A 141 17.66 21.49 4.07
C GLU A 141 18.24 20.24 4.72
N TYR A 142 19.30 19.68 4.15
CA TYR A 142 20.15 18.71 4.82
C TYR A 142 21.10 19.46 5.76
N TYR A 143 21.11 19.08 7.04
CA TYR A 143 21.90 19.75 8.06
C TYR A 143 23.39 19.83 7.70
N LYS A 144 23.93 21.04 7.63
CA LYS A 144 25.32 21.34 7.23
C LYS A 144 25.74 20.79 5.86
N ARG A 145 24.78 20.53 4.98
CA ARG A 145 25.03 20.01 3.62
C ARG A 145 24.24 20.82 2.58
N PRO A 146 24.61 22.10 2.37
CA PRO A 146 23.95 22.95 1.36
C PRO A 146 24.16 22.40 -0.06
N ASP A 147 25.28 21.75 -0.34
CA ASP A 147 25.56 21.02 -1.59
C ASP A 147 24.50 19.97 -1.86
N ALA A 148 24.27 19.05 -0.94
CA ALA A 148 23.26 18.00 -1.07
C ALA A 148 21.84 18.57 -1.19
N THR A 149 21.55 19.67 -0.52
CA THR A 149 20.25 20.33 -0.62
C THR A 149 20.04 20.90 -2.02
N ALA A 150 21.03 21.60 -2.58
CA ALA A 150 20.97 22.17 -3.93
C ALA A 150 20.88 21.08 -5.01
N ASP A 151 21.53 19.94 -4.81
CA ASP A 151 21.48 18.80 -5.74
C ASP A 151 20.11 18.08 -5.72
N SER A 152 19.38 18.17 -4.61
CA SER A 152 18.13 17.41 -4.41
C SER A 152 16.86 18.20 -4.74
N ILE A 153 16.91 19.53 -4.77
CA ILE A 153 15.75 20.40 -5.04
C ILE A 153 16.07 21.30 -6.22
N ASP A 154 15.26 21.21 -7.27
CA ASP A 154 15.43 22.02 -8.47
C ASP A 154 15.05 23.49 -8.27
N ALA A 155 15.33 24.33 -9.28
CA ALA A 155 15.04 25.76 -9.24
C ALA A 155 13.54 26.10 -9.12
N ASP A 156 12.67 25.16 -9.51
CA ASP A 156 11.21 25.28 -9.40
C ASP A 156 10.69 24.77 -8.04
N GLY A 157 11.58 24.30 -7.15
CA GLY A 157 11.28 23.81 -5.83
C GLY A 157 10.77 22.35 -5.80
N TYR A 158 10.99 21.58 -6.86
CA TYR A 158 10.70 20.14 -6.85
C TYR A 158 11.88 19.36 -6.30
N PHE A 159 11.55 18.45 -5.40
CA PHE A 159 12.50 17.48 -4.86
C PHE A 159 12.59 16.26 -5.80
N HIS A 160 13.82 15.88 -6.11
CA HIS A 160 14.17 14.71 -6.90
C HIS A 160 14.15 13.47 -6.01
N THR A 161 13.14 12.61 -6.17
CA THR A 161 12.99 11.43 -5.31
C THR A 161 13.99 10.33 -5.61
N GLY A 162 14.56 10.33 -6.82
CA GLY A 162 15.39 9.25 -7.32
C GLY A 162 14.62 7.96 -7.61
N ASP A 163 13.29 7.98 -7.53
CA ASP A 163 12.42 6.84 -7.87
C ASP A 163 11.75 7.11 -9.22
N ALA A 164 11.67 6.09 -10.07
CA ALA A 164 10.96 6.14 -11.35
C ALA A 164 9.56 5.57 -11.23
N GLY A 165 8.61 6.22 -11.90
CA GLY A 165 7.22 5.81 -11.87
C GLY A 165 6.38 6.52 -12.93
N PHE A 166 5.09 6.23 -12.93
CA PHE A 166 4.11 6.90 -13.79
C PHE A 166 2.75 6.99 -13.09
N LEU A 167 1.95 7.95 -13.50
CA LEU A 167 0.54 8.03 -13.09
C LEU A 167 -0.31 7.21 -14.05
N ASP A 168 -1.22 6.39 -13.51
CA ASP A 168 -2.25 5.73 -14.31
C ASP A 168 -3.39 6.71 -14.63
N ASP A 169 -4.33 6.28 -15.50
CA ASP A 169 -5.46 7.11 -15.95
C ASP A 169 -6.37 7.58 -14.80
N ALA A 170 -6.33 6.93 -13.66
CA ALA A 170 -7.06 7.30 -12.45
C ALA A 170 -6.25 8.21 -11.50
N GLY A 171 -5.02 8.58 -11.87
CA GLY A 171 -4.14 9.43 -11.07
C GLY A 171 -3.39 8.71 -9.95
N HIS A 172 -3.36 7.38 -9.96
CA HIS A 172 -2.56 6.61 -9.02
C HIS A 172 -1.10 6.52 -9.48
N LEU A 173 -0.18 6.77 -8.59
CA LEU A 173 1.24 6.59 -8.82
C LEU A 173 1.61 5.10 -8.75
N LYS A 174 2.33 4.64 -9.78
CA LYS A 174 2.97 3.33 -9.84
C LYS A 174 4.48 3.52 -9.88
N ILE A 175 5.16 3.03 -8.87
CA ILE A 175 6.62 3.02 -8.81
C ILE A 175 7.14 1.80 -9.56
N ILE A 176 8.16 2.01 -10.40
CA ILE A 176 8.79 0.96 -11.20
C ILE A 176 10.05 0.47 -10.50
N ASP A 177 11.01 1.39 -10.25
CA ASP A 177 12.31 1.11 -9.64
C ASP A 177 13.00 2.43 -9.29
N ARG A 178 14.29 2.39 -8.90
CA ARG A 178 15.13 3.58 -8.81
C ARG A 178 15.36 4.16 -10.21
N ALA A 179 15.32 5.49 -10.32
CA ALA A 179 15.47 6.18 -11.61
C ALA A 179 16.79 5.85 -12.31
N GLU A 180 17.89 5.73 -11.54
CA GLU A 180 19.21 5.34 -12.05
C GLU A 180 19.28 3.91 -12.61
N ASP A 181 18.43 3.01 -12.11
CA ASP A 181 18.41 1.60 -12.56
C ASP A 181 17.52 1.40 -13.79
N VAL A 182 16.44 2.16 -13.92
CA VAL A 182 15.61 2.17 -15.15
C VAL A 182 16.39 2.69 -16.36
N GLY A 183 17.30 3.64 -16.17
CA GLY A 183 18.19 4.14 -17.21
C GLY A 183 19.13 3.08 -17.79
N LYS A 184 19.56 2.10 -17.00
CA LYS A 184 20.48 1.03 -17.41
C LYS A 184 19.82 -0.08 -18.24
N LEU A 185 18.49 -0.21 -18.19
CA LEU A 185 17.75 -1.22 -18.96
C LEU A 185 17.47 -0.81 -20.40
N LYS A 186 17.81 0.41 -20.80
CA LYS A 186 17.64 0.96 -22.16
C LYS A 186 18.93 0.99 -22.98
N GLY A 187 20.02 0.44 -22.46
CA GLY A 187 21.33 0.38 -23.12
C GLY A 187 21.66 -0.99 -23.73
#